data_19978500d16870e1143c14399f074a36
#
_entry.id   19978500d16870e1143c14399f074a36
#
_cell.length_a   1.000
_cell.length_b   1.000
_cell.length_c   1.000
_cell.angle_alpha   90.00
_cell.angle_beta   90.00
_cell.angle_gamma   90.00
#
_symmetry.space_group_name_H-M   'P 1'
#
loop_
_entity.id
_entity.type
_entity.pdbx_description
1 polymer ?
#
loop_
_entity_poly.entity_id
_entity_poly.type
_entity_poly.pdbx_seq_one_letter_code
_entity_poly.pdbx_strand_id
1 'polypeptide(L)'
;TGDYEYGETVAYPFGYGLSYTTFEYSDFEVTENEDGNFDVAVTVTNTGDVAGKEVAEVYLQKPYTEYDQENGIEKASAELVGFAKTQELQAGDSETLHITVEKERLKSYDSNGYQTYILEDGDYYLTVGEDSHAAVNNILAAKGYDEKSTDGRMDADGNEDMVYKWTNDKLDSTTYAVSSQTGTEITNQFDDVDINRYEGSGDNEITYVSRKDWEGTWPKEAVTLSVATEQMAEDLTSNKALPEDGSEMPEYGKDNGLTLAALRSTEDETIAYDDERWDALLDQMTFEEQSNLLTSAQMNTAAVASVGKPATAENDGPTGVANTTTGTSLPSEGIWASTYNTE
;
A
#
# COMPACT_ATOMS: atom_id res chain seq x y z
N THR A 1 -5.86 22.88 -2.47
CA THR A 1 -5.40 23.75 -3.56
C THR A 1 -6.55 24.63 -4.00
N GLY A 2 -6.33 25.96 -4.09
CA GLY A 2 -7.40 26.90 -4.38
C GLY A 2 -8.09 26.75 -5.74
N ASP A 3 -7.60 25.84 -6.59
CA ASP A 3 -8.10 25.61 -7.94
C ASP A 3 -8.69 24.22 -8.16
N TYR A 4 -8.73 23.38 -7.12
CA TYR A 4 -9.29 22.02 -7.20
C TYR A 4 -10.49 21.87 -6.28
N GLU A 5 -11.66 21.84 -6.89
CA GLU A 5 -12.93 21.65 -6.20
C GLU A 5 -13.24 20.14 -6.18
N TYR A 6 -12.93 19.50 -5.07
CA TYR A 6 -13.11 18.04 -4.91
C TYR A 6 -14.55 17.62 -5.20
N GLY A 7 -15.54 18.29 -4.61
CA GLY A 7 -16.95 17.96 -4.76
C GLY A 7 -17.52 18.15 -6.19
N GLU A 8 -16.84 18.99 -7.03
CA GLU A 8 -17.21 19.17 -8.43
C GLU A 8 -16.50 18.18 -9.36
N THR A 9 -15.39 17.60 -8.92
CA THR A 9 -14.49 16.81 -9.76
C THR A 9 -14.65 15.31 -9.51
N VAL A 10 -14.85 14.89 -8.28
CA VAL A 10 -14.95 13.48 -7.87
C VAL A 10 -16.41 13.04 -7.97
N ALA A 11 -16.68 12.13 -8.90
CA ALA A 11 -18.02 11.61 -9.13
C ALA A 11 -18.43 10.54 -8.10
N TYR A 12 -17.47 9.77 -7.62
CA TYR A 12 -17.70 8.66 -6.68
C TYR A 12 -16.54 8.58 -5.70
N PRO A 13 -16.82 8.47 -4.39
CA PRO A 13 -15.77 8.24 -3.39
C PRO A 13 -15.19 6.82 -3.50
N PHE A 14 -14.03 6.61 -2.88
CA PHE A 14 -13.46 5.28 -2.74
C PHE A 14 -14.39 4.42 -1.89
N GLY A 15 -14.61 3.16 -2.30
CA GLY A 15 -15.56 2.23 -1.68
C GLY A 15 -16.95 2.26 -2.28
N TYR A 16 -17.34 3.35 -2.95
CA TYR A 16 -18.67 3.50 -3.53
C TYR A 16 -19.04 2.34 -4.45
N GLY A 17 -20.22 1.78 -4.24
CA GLY A 17 -20.80 0.72 -5.04
C GLY A 17 -22.30 0.89 -5.23
N LEU A 18 -22.88 0.09 -6.13
CA LEU A 18 -24.32 0.02 -6.36
C LEU A 18 -24.83 -1.38 -6.01
N SER A 19 -25.98 -1.43 -5.37
CA SER A 19 -26.72 -2.67 -5.10
C SER A 19 -28.12 -2.60 -5.69
N TYR A 20 -28.73 -3.76 -5.90
CA TYR A 20 -30.17 -3.87 -6.25
C TYR A 20 -31.06 -3.83 -5.02
N THR A 21 -30.50 -3.73 -3.84
CA THR A 21 -31.18 -3.64 -2.55
C THR A 21 -30.51 -2.57 -1.68
N THR A 22 -31.06 -2.32 -0.49
CA THR A 22 -30.52 -1.35 0.46
C THR A 22 -30.11 -2.05 1.74
N PHE A 23 -29.09 -1.50 2.42
CA PHE A 23 -28.58 -2.04 3.67
C PHE A 23 -28.52 -0.97 4.75
N GLU A 24 -28.57 -1.41 6.00
CA GLU A 24 -28.40 -0.57 7.18
C GLU A 24 -27.33 -1.20 8.09
N TYR A 25 -26.49 -0.36 8.69
CA TYR A 25 -25.47 -0.76 9.66
C TYR A 25 -25.92 -0.43 11.07
N SER A 26 -25.76 -1.38 12.00
CA SER A 26 -26.10 -1.24 13.42
C SER A 26 -25.14 -1.99 14.32
N ASP A 27 -25.29 -1.84 15.61
CA ASP A 27 -24.57 -2.60 16.67
C ASP A 27 -23.04 -2.56 16.46
N PHE A 28 -22.51 -1.38 16.10
CA PHE A 28 -21.08 -1.20 15.95
C PHE A 28 -20.38 -1.24 17.30
N GLU A 29 -19.40 -2.13 17.44
CA GLU A 29 -18.60 -2.29 18.64
C GLU A 29 -17.14 -2.53 18.28
N VAL A 30 -16.21 -1.94 19.03
CA VAL A 30 -14.78 -2.19 18.90
C VAL A 30 -14.20 -2.58 20.25
N THR A 31 -13.46 -3.69 20.29
CA THR A 31 -12.76 -4.15 21.49
C THR A 31 -11.27 -4.36 21.20
N GLU A 32 -10.41 -3.95 22.12
CA GLU A 32 -8.98 -4.26 22.02
C GLU A 32 -8.77 -5.71 22.54
N ASN A 33 -8.18 -6.57 21.71
CA ASN A 33 -7.94 -7.96 22.05
C ASN A 33 -6.60 -8.15 22.79
N GLU A 34 -6.29 -9.39 23.17
CA GLU A 34 -5.10 -9.73 23.98
C GLU A 34 -3.77 -9.41 23.25
N ASP A 35 -3.78 -9.38 21.92
CA ASP A 35 -2.62 -9.03 21.09
C ASP A 35 -2.51 -7.50 20.88
N GLY A 36 -3.45 -6.73 21.42
CA GLY A 36 -3.53 -5.28 21.29
C GLY A 36 -4.09 -4.81 19.94
N ASN A 37 -4.65 -5.71 19.12
CA ASN A 37 -5.37 -5.37 17.90
C ASN A 37 -6.81 -4.98 18.21
N PHE A 38 -7.53 -4.42 17.26
CA PHE A 38 -8.92 -4.00 17.42
C PHE A 38 -9.85 -4.97 16.69
N ASP A 39 -10.72 -5.63 17.44
CA ASP A 39 -11.77 -6.47 16.89
C ASP A 39 -13.03 -5.62 16.73
N VAL A 40 -13.42 -5.38 15.49
CA VAL A 40 -14.58 -4.59 15.07
C VAL A 40 -15.72 -5.55 14.78
N ALA A 41 -16.87 -5.31 15.38
CA ALA A 41 -18.12 -5.99 15.07
C ALA A 41 -19.14 -4.96 14.55
N VAL A 42 -19.90 -5.34 13.51
CA VAL A 42 -21.00 -4.53 12.97
C VAL A 42 -22.06 -5.44 12.39
N THR A 43 -23.32 -5.12 12.64
CA THR A 43 -24.48 -5.82 12.08
C THR A 43 -24.93 -5.12 10.81
N VAL A 44 -25.05 -5.89 9.72
CA VAL A 44 -25.56 -5.44 8.43
C VAL A 44 -26.92 -6.08 8.19
N THR A 45 -27.93 -5.26 7.92
CA THR A 45 -29.31 -5.70 7.65
C THR A 45 -29.71 -5.33 6.25
N ASN A 46 -30.23 -6.28 5.46
CA ASN A 46 -30.84 -6.00 4.17
C ASN A 46 -32.23 -5.38 4.39
N THR A 47 -32.36 -4.09 4.16
CA THR A 47 -33.60 -3.31 4.37
C THR A 47 -34.45 -3.18 3.09
N GLY A 48 -33.96 -3.68 1.96
CA GLY A 48 -34.68 -3.64 0.69
C GLY A 48 -35.49 -4.93 0.41
N ASP A 49 -36.00 -5.04 -0.79
CA ASP A 49 -36.96 -6.09 -1.18
C ASP A 49 -36.34 -7.29 -1.90
N VAL A 50 -35.05 -7.24 -2.26
CA VAL A 50 -34.39 -8.31 -3.00
C VAL A 50 -33.12 -8.78 -2.26
N ALA A 51 -32.71 -10.02 -2.50
CA ALA A 51 -31.51 -10.55 -1.91
C ALA A 51 -30.26 -9.84 -2.44
N GLY A 52 -29.25 -9.66 -1.58
CA GLY A 52 -27.98 -9.02 -1.94
C GLY A 52 -26.90 -9.28 -0.91
N LYS A 53 -25.69 -8.87 -1.25
CA LYS A 53 -24.52 -8.88 -0.37
C LYS A 53 -24.03 -7.45 -0.17
N GLU A 54 -23.54 -7.15 1.02
CA GLU A 54 -22.97 -5.85 1.37
C GLU A 54 -21.54 -6.01 1.88
N VAL A 55 -20.75 -4.95 1.75
CA VAL A 55 -19.39 -4.87 2.27
C VAL A 55 -19.34 -3.84 3.38
N ALA A 56 -18.97 -4.28 4.58
CA ALA A 56 -18.61 -3.35 5.65
C ALA A 56 -17.14 -2.99 5.55
N GLU A 57 -16.86 -1.73 5.30
CA GLU A 57 -15.51 -1.19 5.16
C GLU A 57 -15.10 -0.47 6.45
N VAL A 58 -13.99 -0.90 7.07
CA VAL A 58 -13.45 -0.27 8.28
C VAL A 58 -12.41 0.75 7.89
N TYR A 59 -12.64 1.98 8.29
CA TYR A 59 -11.75 3.11 8.04
C TYR A 59 -11.10 3.62 9.31
N LEU A 60 -9.87 4.07 9.17
CA LEU A 60 -9.06 4.68 10.22
C LEU A 60 -8.76 6.14 9.88
N GLN A 61 -8.98 7.04 10.83
CA GLN A 61 -8.38 8.36 10.81
C GLN A 61 -7.29 8.44 11.89
N LYS A 62 -6.06 8.77 11.47
CA LYS A 62 -4.93 9.05 12.36
C LYS A 62 -4.92 10.51 12.80
N PRO A 63 -4.31 10.86 13.93
CA PRO A 63 -4.08 12.25 14.29
C PRO A 63 -3.21 12.93 13.22
N TYR A 64 -3.47 14.20 12.96
CA TYR A 64 -2.62 15.06 12.14
C TYR A 64 -2.16 16.23 13.01
N THR A 65 -0.96 16.10 13.53
CA THR A 65 -0.43 16.91 14.63
C THR A 65 0.44 18.07 14.13
N GLU A 66 0.85 18.95 15.03
CA GLU A 66 1.85 19.98 14.71
C GLU A 66 3.20 19.33 14.33
N TYR A 67 3.54 18.21 14.99
CA TYR A 67 4.73 17.43 14.65
C TYR A 67 4.69 16.93 13.20
N ASP A 68 3.54 16.42 12.73
CA ASP A 68 3.35 15.98 11.35
C ASP A 68 3.60 17.11 10.36
N GLN A 69 3.03 18.28 10.65
CA GLN A 69 3.15 19.46 9.78
C GLN A 69 4.59 20.00 9.72
N GLU A 70 5.34 19.89 10.81
CA GLU A 70 6.73 20.32 10.89
C GLU A 70 7.68 19.34 10.21
N ASN A 71 7.36 18.03 10.24
CA ASN A 71 8.18 16.97 9.66
C ASN A 71 7.68 16.47 8.29
N GLY A 72 6.64 17.08 7.74
CA GLY A 72 6.11 16.72 6.41
C GLY A 72 5.49 15.32 6.36
N ILE A 73 4.93 14.86 7.48
CA ILE A 73 4.21 13.57 7.52
C ILE A 73 2.78 13.79 7.01
N GLU A 74 2.50 13.30 5.82
CA GLU A 74 1.18 13.43 5.22
C GLU A 74 0.31 12.20 5.50
N LYS A 75 -0.98 12.46 5.77
CA LYS A 75 -1.96 11.43 6.13
C LYS A 75 -3.28 11.66 5.42
N ALA A 76 -3.92 10.57 5.00
CA ALA A 76 -5.28 10.63 4.47
C ALA A 76 -6.29 11.05 5.55
N SER A 77 -7.43 11.59 5.12
CA SER A 77 -8.54 11.90 6.02
C SER A 77 -9.18 10.63 6.58
N ALA A 78 -9.18 9.54 5.81
CA ALA A 78 -9.54 8.20 6.23
C ALA A 78 -8.77 7.19 5.36
N GLU A 79 -8.35 6.08 5.96
CA GLU A 79 -7.65 4.98 5.32
C GLU A 79 -8.46 3.68 5.51
N LEU A 80 -8.68 2.91 4.46
CA LEU A 80 -9.26 1.57 4.58
C LEU A 80 -8.27 0.65 5.30
N VAL A 81 -8.67 0.10 6.44
CA VAL A 81 -7.81 -0.77 7.26
C VAL A 81 -8.34 -2.19 7.43
N GLY A 82 -9.56 -2.43 6.99
CA GLY A 82 -10.18 -3.76 7.00
C GLY A 82 -11.52 -3.75 6.28
N PHE A 83 -11.99 -4.92 5.89
CA PHE A 83 -13.32 -5.09 5.33
C PHE A 83 -13.80 -6.53 5.53
N ALA A 84 -15.12 -6.71 5.49
CA ALA A 84 -15.75 -8.02 5.37
C ALA A 84 -17.02 -7.92 4.52
N LYS A 85 -17.33 -8.99 3.81
CA LYS A 85 -18.51 -9.08 2.94
C LYS A 85 -19.51 -10.07 3.52
N THR A 86 -20.79 -9.67 3.54
CA THR A 86 -21.85 -10.55 4.01
C THR A 86 -22.05 -11.76 3.11
N GLN A 87 -22.65 -12.80 3.64
CA GLN A 87 -23.33 -13.78 2.81
C GLN A 87 -24.50 -13.11 2.07
N GLU A 88 -25.15 -13.85 1.16
CA GLU A 88 -26.36 -13.34 0.52
C GLU A 88 -27.49 -13.23 1.56
N LEU A 89 -27.88 -11.99 1.87
CA LEU A 89 -28.96 -11.68 2.80
C LEU A 89 -30.28 -11.55 2.04
N GLN A 90 -31.30 -12.29 2.45
CA GLN A 90 -32.66 -12.07 1.97
C GLN A 90 -33.23 -10.76 2.55
N ALA A 91 -34.33 -10.27 1.99
CA ALA A 91 -35.04 -9.09 2.51
C ALA A 91 -35.37 -9.25 4.00
N GLY A 92 -34.87 -8.36 4.85
CA GLY A 92 -35.02 -8.36 6.29
C GLY A 92 -34.02 -9.23 7.06
N ASP A 93 -33.15 -9.97 6.40
CA ASP A 93 -32.11 -10.74 7.06
C ASP A 93 -30.95 -9.84 7.50
N SER A 94 -30.26 -10.25 8.56
CA SER A 94 -29.10 -9.55 9.13
C SER A 94 -27.94 -10.52 9.36
N GLU A 95 -26.71 -10.01 9.29
CA GLU A 95 -25.49 -10.71 9.64
C GLU A 95 -24.56 -9.78 10.43
N THR A 96 -23.94 -10.28 11.48
CA THR A 96 -22.90 -9.57 12.20
C THR A 96 -21.56 -9.97 11.66
N LEU A 97 -20.84 -9.00 11.10
CA LEU A 97 -19.48 -9.16 10.57
C LEU A 97 -18.45 -8.87 11.66
N HIS A 98 -17.34 -9.59 11.61
CA HIS A 98 -16.18 -9.40 12.50
C HIS A 98 -14.94 -9.13 11.69
N ILE A 99 -14.24 -8.03 11.99
CA ILE A 99 -13.07 -7.57 11.25
C ILE A 99 -11.98 -7.22 12.27
N THR A 100 -10.83 -7.87 12.19
CA THR A 100 -9.69 -7.52 13.04
C THR A 100 -8.82 -6.49 12.32
N VAL A 101 -8.60 -5.35 12.97
CA VAL A 101 -7.67 -4.30 12.55
C VAL A 101 -6.38 -4.43 13.36
N GLU A 102 -5.30 -4.77 12.70
CA GLU A 102 -3.99 -4.86 13.34
C GLU A 102 -3.54 -3.47 13.81
N LYS A 103 -3.08 -3.38 15.07
CA LYS A 103 -2.58 -2.12 15.65
C LYS A 103 -1.42 -1.51 14.83
N GLU A 104 -0.68 -2.36 14.13
CA GLU A 104 0.37 -1.94 13.21
C GLU A 104 -0.15 -1.01 12.09
N ARG A 105 -1.44 -1.05 11.73
CA ARG A 105 -2.05 -0.15 10.75
C ARG A 105 -2.11 1.31 11.20
N LEU A 106 -1.99 1.55 12.51
CA LEU A 106 -2.06 2.89 13.09
C LEU A 106 -0.75 3.68 12.95
N LYS A 107 0.37 3.00 12.67
CA LYS A 107 1.68 3.65 12.51
C LYS A 107 1.72 4.57 11.28
N SER A 108 2.58 5.59 11.34
CA SER A 108 2.93 6.47 10.23
C SER A 108 4.43 6.42 9.98
N TYR A 109 4.87 6.59 8.73
CA TYR A 109 6.29 6.68 8.44
C TYR A 109 6.76 8.13 8.55
N ASP A 110 7.78 8.35 9.35
CA ASP A 110 8.41 9.65 9.55
C ASP A 110 9.76 9.69 8.81
N SER A 111 9.76 10.30 7.64
CA SER A 111 10.95 10.36 6.78
C SER A 111 11.99 11.39 7.24
N ASN A 112 11.58 12.43 7.94
CA ASN A 112 12.43 13.57 8.25
C ASN A 112 12.88 13.64 9.72
N GLY A 113 12.04 13.14 10.65
CA GLY A 113 12.34 13.16 12.07
C GLY A 113 13.06 11.89 12.54
N TYR A 114 12.29 10.84 12.86
CA TYR A 114 12.83 9.57 13.37
C TYR A 114 13.35 8.63 12.29
N GLN A 115 13.04 8.88 11.01
CA GLN A 115 13.42 8.08 9.84
C GLN A 115 12.97 6.60 9.93
N THR A 116 11.84 6.38 10.57
CA THR A 116 11.24 5.06 10.78
C THR A 116 9.71 5.17 10.97
N TYR A 117 9.04 4.05 11.21
CA TYR A 117 7.63 4.08 11.61
C TYR A 117 7.48 4.52 13.06
N ILE A 118 6.52 5.41 13.28
CA ILE A 118 6.13 5.92 14.59
C ILE A 118 4.63 5.68 14.84
N LEU A 119 4.25 5.57 16.11
CA LEU A 119 2.87 5.67 16.55
C LEU A 119 2.75 6.96 17.36
N GLU A 120 2.07 7.93 16.79
CA GLU A 120 1.99 9.25 17.40
C GLU A 120 1.06 9.28 18.60
N ASP A 121 1.24 10.25 19.45
CA ASP A 121 0.26 10.62 20.45
C ASP A 121 -0.91 11.35 19.81
N GLY A 122 -2.11 11.13 20.38
CA GLY A 122 -3.32 11.75 19.87
C GLY A 122 -4.48 10.78 19.71
N ASP A 123 -5.54 11.29 19.12
CA ASP A 123 -6.80 10.58 18.93
C ASP A 123 -6.86 9.90 17.56
N TYR A 124 -7.10 8.61 17.59
CA TYR A 124 -7.36 7.75 16.43
C TYR A 124 -8.84 7.40 16.40
N TYR A 125 -9.42 7.37 15.23
CA TYR A 125 -10.83 7.06 15.06
C TYR A 125 -11.00 5.88 14.10
N LEU A 126 -11.70 4.83 14.55
CA LEU A 126 -12.14 3.72 13.72
C LEU A 126 -13.64 3.88 13.47
N THR A 127 -14.05 3.66 12.25
CA THR A 127 -15.46 3.73 11.83
C THR A 127 -15.75 2.70 10.76
N VAL A 128 -17.02 2.38 10.58
CA VAL A 128 -17.51 1.57 9.46
C VAL A 128 -18.37 2.45 8.56
N GLY A 129 -18.22 2.29 7.25
CA GLY A 129 -19.05 2.96 6.26
C GLY A 129 -19.14 2.13 4.98
N GLU A 130 -20.06 2.52 4.11
CA GLU A 130 -20.21 1.95 2.76
C GLU A 130 -19.21 2.54 1.76
N ASP A 131 -18.57 3.65 2.14
CA ASP A 131 -17.51 4.31 1.38
C ASP A 131 -16.71 5.28 2.25
N SER A 132 -15.69 5.88 1.66
CA SER A 132 -14.79 6.81 2.36
C SER A 132 -15.46 8.11 2.77
N HIS A 133 -16.51 8.58 2.08
CA HIS A 133 -17.26 9.78 2.49
C HIS A 133 -18.11 9.50 3.71
N ALA A 134 -18.86 8.39 3.72
CA ALA A 134 -19.63 7.96 4.89
C ALA A 134 -18.72 7.83 6.11
N ALA A 135 -17.53 7.24 5.94
CA ALA A 135 -16.53 7.13 7.02
C ALA A 135 -16.08 8.50 7.54
N VAL A 136 -15.73 9.43 6.65
CA VAL A 136 -15.31 10.80 7.06
C VAL A 136 -16.44 11.54 7.72
N ASN A 137 -17.68 11.45 7.21
CA ASN A 137 -18.86 12.07 7.79
C ASN A 137 -19.12 11.54 9.21
N ASN A 138 -19.02 10.23 9.43
CA ASN A 138 -19.17 9.63 10.77
C ASN A 138 -18.14 10.20 11.76
N ILE A 139 -16.87 10.26 11.37
CA ILE A 139 -15.79 10.80 12.21
C ILE A 139 -16.01 12.29 12.50
N LEU A 140 -16.47 13.06 11.51
CA LEU A 140 -16.78 14.47 11.70
C LEU A 140 -17.97 14.67 12.65
N ALA A 141 -19.01 13.83 12.56
CA ALA A 141 -20.13 13.83 13.50
C ALA A 141 -19.66 13.54 14.92
N ALA A 142 -18.79 12.54 15.14
CA ALA A 142 -18.21 12.25 16.44
C ALA A 142 -17.32 13.39 16.99
N LYS A 143 -16.85 14.29 16.12
CA LYS A 143 -16.15 15.54 16.49
C LYS A 143 -17.08 16.73 16.66
N GLY A 144 -18.40 16.57 16.51
CA GLY A 144 -19.40 17.59 16.68
C GLY A 144 -19.67 18.46 15.45
N TYR A 145 -19.33 17.97 14.26
CA TYR A 145 -19.64 18.65 12.99
C TYR A 145 -20.86 18.02 12.32
N ASP A 146 -21.57 18.81 11.55
CA ASP A 146 -22.70 18.41 10.69
C ASP A 146 -22.59 19.11 9.31
N GLU A 147 -23.44 18.76 8.37
CA GLU A 147 -23.49 19.36 7.04
C GLU A 147 -23.57 20.91 7.11
N LYS A 148 -24.37 21.43 8.03
CA LYS A 148 -24.57 22.86 8.18
C LYS A 148 -23.34 23.59 8.74
N SER A 149 -22.68 23.01 9.75
CA SER A 149 -21.49 23.62 10.38
C SER A 149 -20.26 23.59 9.49
N THR A 150 -20.28 22.75 8.46
CA THR A 150 -19.21 22.61 7.47
C THR A 150 -19.49 23.36 6.15
N ASP A 151 -20.57 24.16 6.10
CA ASP A 151 -21.00 24.90 4.91
C ASP A 151 -21.18 23.99 3.68
N GLY A 152 -21.74 22.78 3.90
CA GLY A 152 -21.99 21.79 2.86
C GLY A 152 -20.75 21.05 2.35
N ARG A 153 -19.62 21.10 3.08
CA ARG A 153 -18.43 20.29 2.74
C ARG A 153 -18.57 18.82 3.17
N MET A 154 -19.40 18.56 4.18
CA MET A 154 -19.96 17.22 4.39
C MET A 154 -21.09 17.03 3.38
N ASP A 155 -21.12 15.92 2.68
CA ASP A 155 -22.16 15.60 1.69
C ASP A 155 -23.38 14.92 2.31
N ALA A 156 -23.27 14.52 3.58
CA ALA A 156 -24.36 14.04 4.43
C ALA A 156 -24.01 14.21 5.91
N ASP A 157 -25.03 14.19 6.77
CA ASP A 157 -24.82 14.04 8.21
C ASP A 157 -24.25 12.63 8.50
N GLY A 158 -23.22 12.60 9.35
CA GLY A 158 -22.62 11.34 9.76
C GLY A 158 -23.33 10.72 10.97
N ASN A 159 -22.95 9.50 11.30
CA ASN A 159 -23.45 8.77 12.46
C ASN A 159 -22.32 8.61 13.51
N GLU A 160 -22.39 9.36 14.61
CA GLU A 160 -21.40 9.30 15.69
C GLU A 160 -21.38 7.95 16.43
N ASP A 161 -22.50 7.21 16.43
CA ASP A 161 -22.59 5.89 17.04
C ASP A 161 -21.79 4.81 16.27
N MET A 162 -21.39 5.10 15.04
CA MET A 162 -20.51 4.25 14.21
C MET A 162 -19.03 4.58 14.37
N VAL A 163 -18.63 5.26 15.45
CA VAL A 163 -17.25 5.69 15.64
C VAL A 163 -16.69 5.21 16.98
N TYR A 164 -15.55 4.56 16.92
CA TYR A 164 -14.74 4.23 18.09
C TYR A 164 -13.52 5.14 18.13
N LYS A 165 -13.31 5.81 19.25
CA LYS A 165 -12.14 6.64 19.50
C LYS A 165 -11.16 5.91 20.40
N TRP A 166 -9.91 5.78 19.93
CA TRP A 166 -8.78 5.33 20.72
C TRP A 166 -7.74 6.44 20.86
N THR A 167 -7.20 6.63 22.06
CA THR A 167 -6.21 7.67 22.33
C THR A 167 -4.88 7.03 22.68
N ASN A 168 -3.82 7.42 21.97
CA ASN A 168 -2.45 7.14 22.36
C ASN A 168 -1.90 8.32 23.15
N ASP A 169 -1.49 8.08 24.40
CA ASP A 169 -1.07 9.14 25.30
C ASP A 169 0.39 9.61 25.06
N LYS A 170 1.17 8.86 24.28
CA LYS A 170 2.58 9.13 24.08
C LYS A 170 3.07 8.62 22.73
N LEU A 171 3.86 9.46 22.04
CA LEU A 171 4.57 9.05 20.84
C LEU A 171 5.50 7.86 21.12
N ASP A 172 5.40 6.82 20.29
CA ASP A 172 6.26 5.64 20.28
C ASP A 172 7.04 5.59 18.95
N SER A 173 8.34 5.80 19.02
CA SER A 173 9.28 5.74 17.90
C SER A 173 10.13 4.47 17.89
N THR A 174 9.79 3.47 18.70
CA THR A 174 10.62 2.29 18.93
C THR A 174 9.95 0.98 18.57
N THR A 175 8.69 0.79 18.91
CA THR A 175 7.97 -0.48 18.68
C THR A 175 7.96 -0.88 17.20
N TYR A 176 7.77 0.08 16.30
CA TYR A 176 7.70 -0.15 14.86
C TYR A 176 8.96 0.26 14.09
N ALA A 177 10.06 0.54 14.81
CA ALA A 177 11.36 0.84 14.21
C ALA A 177 12.09 -0.41 13.69
N VAL A 178 11.57 -1.58 13.99
CA VAL A 178 12.12 -2.87 13.56
C VAL A 178 11.01 -3.67 12.91
N SER A 179 11.31 -4.32 11.79
CA SER A 179 10.36 -5.22 11.11
C SER A 179 9.97 -6.37 12.03
N SER A 180 8.67 -6.55 12.25
CA SER A 180 8.13 -7.68 13.02
C SER A 180 8.39 -9.04 12.37
N GLN A 181 8.58 -9.07 11.04
CA GLN A 181 8.80 -10.29 10.27
C GLN A 181 10.27 -10.72 10.23
N THR A 182 11.19 -9.77 10.10
CA THR A 182 12.61 -10.08 9.85
C THR A 182 13.54 -9.65 10.98
N GLY A 183 13.09 -8.82 11.92
CA GLY A 183 13.95 -8.23 12.95
C GLY A 183 14.92 -7.16 12.42
N THR A 184 14.79 -6.77 11.14
CA THR A 184 15.65 -5.78 10.52
C THR A 184 15.22 -4.36 10.93
N GLU A 185 16.18 -3.51 11.23
CA GLU A 185 15.94 -2.09 11.49
C GLU A 185 15.37 -1.41 10.24
N ILE A 186 14.33 -0.61 10.45
CA ILE A 186 13.66 0.13 9.38
C ILE A 186 14.33 1.49 9.26
N THR A 187 14.88 1.76 8.07
CA THR A 187 15.56 3.02 7.74
C THR A 187 14.97 3.61 6.46
N ASN A 188 15.20 4.89 6.21
CA ASN A 188 14.82 5.51 4.95
C ASN A 188 15.75 5.02 3.81
N GLN A 189 15.25 4.09 3.00
CA GLN A 189 15.97 3.55 1.84
C GLN A 189 15.73 4.36 0.56
N PHE A 190 14.85 5.38 0.60
CA PHE A 190 14.45 6.18 -0.56
C PHE A 190 14.98 7.62 -0.50
N ASP A 191 15.87 7.90 0.43
CA ASP A 191 16.43 9.25 0.64
C ASP A 191 17.14 9.79 -0.61
N ASP A 192 17.75 8.91 -1.38
CA ASP A 192 18.48 9.26 -2.59
C ASP A 192 17.64 9.21 -3.87
N VAL A 193 16.36 8.92 -3.79
CA VAL A 193 15.41 9.00 -4.92
C VAL A 193 14.46 10.19 -4.84
N ASP A 194 14.62 11.07 -3.84
CA ASP A 194 13.87 12.31 -3.76
C ASP A 194 14.16 13.19 -4.97
N ILE A 195 13.11 13.68 -5.63
CA ILE A 195 13.21 14.52 -6.81
C ILE A 195 13.94 15.84 -6.51
N ASN A 196 13.91 16.30 -5.27
CA ASN A 196 14.56 17.52 -4.80
C ASN A 196 15.97 17.29 -4.22
N ARG A 197 16.49 16.07 -4.29
CA ARG A 197 17.81 15.69 -3.73
C ARG A 197 18.95 16.62 -4.16
N TYR A 198 18.92 17.08 -5.41
CA TYR A 198 19.96 17.93 -5.93
C TYR A 198 19.60 19.38 -5.73
N GLU A 199 20.07 19.96 -4.62
CA GLU A 199 19.96 21.40 -4.35
C GLU A 199 20.52 22.20 -5.53
N GLY A 200 19.83 23.23 -5.94
CA GLY A 200 20.25 24.09 -7.04
C GLY A 200 19.53 23.80 -8.36
N SER A 201 18.56 22.90 -8.40
CA SER A 201 17.54 22.95 -9.43
C SER A 201 16.75 24.28 -9.38
N GLY A 202 16.98 25.09 -8.34
CA GLY A 202 16.53 26.47 -8.21
C GLY A 202 15.02 26.57 -8.31
N ASP A 203 14.54 27.39 -9.25
CA ASP A 203 13.10 27.62 -9.47
C ASP A 203 12.34 26.33 -9.92
N ASN A 204 13.01 25.20 -10.04
CA ASN A 204 12.44 23.92 -10.41
C ASN A 204 12.21 22.97 -9.21
N GLU A 205 12.42 23.43 -8.00
CA GLU A 205 12.10 22.67 -6.82
C GLU A 205 10.62 22.27 -6.81
N ILE A 206 10.36 20.99 -6.63
CA ILE A 206 8.99 20.45 -6.53
C ILE A 206 8.53 20.59 -5.09
N THR A 207 7.46 21.33 -4.89
CA THR A 207 6.76 21.39 -3.61
C THR A 207 5.70 20.30 -3.57
N TYR A 208 5.84 19.32 -2.65
CA TYR A 208 4.87 18.26 -2.47
C TYR A 208 3.55 18.79 -1.93
N VAL A 209 2.45 18.13 -2.31
CA VAL A 209 1.12 18.46 -1.78
C VAL A 209 1.09 18.20 -0.28
N SER A 210 0.72 19.20 0.51
CA SER A 210 0.60 19.12 1.96
C SER A 210 -0.82 19.46 2.43
N ARG A 211 -1.34 18.68 3.38
CA ARG A 211 -2.57 19.03 4.12
C ARG A 211 -2.43 20.29 4.96
N LYS A 212 -1.21 20.69 5.28
CA LYS A 212 -0.91 21.82 6.15
C LYS A 212 -1.57 23.12 5.66
N ASP A 213 -1.51 23.35 4.37
CA ASP A 213 -1.98 24.63 3.80
C ASP A 213 -2.77 24.46 2.49
N TRP A 214 -2.62 23.37 1.79
CA TRP A 214 -3.22 23.12 0.48
C TRP A 214 -2.86 24.19 -0.58
N GLU A 215 -1.81 24.98 -0.31
CA GLU A 215 -1.39 26.09 -1.17
C GLU A 215 -0.10 25.77 -1.92
N GLY A 216 0.04 26.29 -3.13
CA GLY A 216 1.27 26.27 -3.91
C GLY A 216 1.80 24.90 -4.30
N THR A 217 1.05 23.84 -4.07
CA THR A 217 1.49 22.46 -4.22
C THR A 217 1.35 21.91 -5.63
N TRP A 218 0.61 22.59 -6.48
CA TRP A 218 0.49 22.24 -7.88
C TRP A 218 1.24 23.24 -8.76
N PRO A 219 2.16 22.77 -9.64
CA PRO A 219 2.79 23.66 -10.59
C PRO A 219 1.70 24.25 -11.51
N LYS A 220 1.58 25.59 -11.52
CA LYS A 220 0.64 26.32 -12.40
C LYS A 220 1.15 26.41 -13.83
N GLU A 221 2.43 26.22 -14.01
CA GLU A 221 3.11 26.24 -15.31
C GLU A 221 3.86 24.94 -15.51
N ALA A 222 4.03 24.53 -16.77
CA ALA A 222 4.84 23.37 -17.09
C ALA A 222 6.28 23.58 -16.59
N VAL A 223 6.77 22.66 -15.75
CA VAL A 223 8.14 22.69 -15.27
C VAL A 223 9.08 22.71 -16.47
N THR A 224 9.89 23.73 -16.59
CA THR A 224 10.97 23.78 -17.57
C THR A 224 11.97 22.70 -17.21
N LEU A 225 12.49 22.02 -18.22
CA LEU A 225 13.48 20.93 -18.04
C LEU A 225 14.58 21.36 -17.07
N SER A 226 14.80 20.58 -16.03
CA SER A 226 15.93 20.73 -15.12
C SER A 226 17.23 20.59 -15.91
N VAL A 227 18.16 21.47 -15.67
CA VAL A 227 19.51 21.36 -16.23
C VAL A 227 20.27 20.40 -15.32
N ALA A 228 20.85 19.34 -15.89
CA ALA A 228 21.69 18.42 -15.13
C ALA A 228 22.84 19.19 -14.46
N THR A 229 22.95 19.03 -13.14
CA THR A 229 24.06 19.58 -12.37
C THR A 229 25.33 18.76 -12.58
N GLU A 230 26.49 19.32 -12.22
CA GLU A 230 27.74 18.57 -12.19
C GLU A 230 27.63 17.34 -11.27
N GLN A 231 26.94 17.47 -10.12
CA GLN A 231 26.71 16.37 -9.19
C GLN A 231 25.86 15.24 -9.82
N MET A 232 24.78 15.59 -10.55
CA MET A 232 24.00 14.59 -11.28
C MET A 232 24.83 13.83 -12.31
N ALA A 233 25.69 14.55 -13.04
CA ALA A 233 26.59 13.94 -14.02
C ALA A 233 27.63 13.04 -13.35
N GLU A 234 28.15 13.43 -12.20
CA GLU A 234 29.10 12.65 -11.42
C GLU A 234 28.46 11.39 -10.85
N ASP A 235 27.24 11.50 -10.29
CA ASP A 235 26.49 10.35 -9.78
C ASP A 235 26.13 9.34 -10.87
N LEU A 236 25.72 9.82 -12.06
CA LEU A 236 25.43 8.97 -13.21
C LEU A 236 26.67 8.26 -13.77
N THR A 237 27.85 8.87 -13.64
CA THR A 237 29.10 8.31 -14.13
C THR A 237 29.89 7.58 -13.06
N SER A 238 29.44 7.62 -11.80
CA SER A 238 30.12 6.93 -10.71
C SER A 238 30.03 5.41 -10.89
N ASN A 239 31.17 4.73 -10.83
CA ASN A 239 31.25 3.28 -10.88
C ASN A 239 30.97 2.65 -9.49
N LYS A 240 29.90 3.08 -8.82
CA LYS A 240 29.53 2.56 -7.49
C LYS A 240 29.27 1.05 -7.47
N ALA A 241 29.01 0.46 -8.65
CA ALA A 241 28.82 -0.97 -8.80
C ALA A 241 30.11 -1.78 -9.01
N LEU A 242 31.27 -1.13 -9.07
CA LEU A 242 32.54 -1.86 -9.16
C LEU A 242 32.91 -2.42 -7.78
N PRO A 243 33.37 -3.66 -7.70
CA PRO A 243 33.88 -4.23 -6.45
C PRO A 243 35.01 -3.35 -5.90
N GLU A 244 35.07 -3.25 -4.57
CA GLU A 244 36.22 -2.60 -3.90
C GLU A 244 37.51 -3.35 -4.25
N ASP A 245 38.63 -2.61 -4.30
CA ASP A 245 39.96 -3.21 -4.53
C ASP A 245 40.23 -4.30 -3.45
N GLY A 246 40.48 -5.52 -3.92
CA GLY A 246 40.71 -6.67 -3.07
C GLY A 246 39.45 -7.50 -2.75
N SER A 247 38.30 -7.15 -3.30
CA SER A 247 37.13 -8.00 -3.23
C SER A 247 37.37 -9.36 -3.90
N GLU A 248 36.89 -10.41 -3.27
CA GLU A 248 36.91 -11.75 -3.86
C GLU A 248 35.96 -11.79 -5.05
N MET A 249 36.48 -12.13 -6.22
CA MET A 249 35.67 -12.19 -7.42
C MET A 249 34.87 -13.48 -7.48
N PRO A 250 33.60 -13.44 -7.96
CA PRO A 250 32.81 -14.65 -8.14
C PRO A 250 33.50 -15.64 -9.08
N GLU A 251 33.33 -16.92 -8.81
CA GLU A 251 33.76 -17.97 -9.71
C GLU A 251 32.65 -18.32 -10.71
N TYR A 252 33.01 -18.64 -11.92
CA TYR A 252 32.08 -18.95 -13.00
C TYR A 252 32.41 -20.25 -13.68
N GLY A 253 31.40 -20.97 -14.18
CA GLY A 253 31.57 -22.12 -15.06
C GLY A 253 32.15 -23.35 -14.37
N LYS A 254 31.95 -23.50 -13.04
CA LYS A 254 32.30 -24.72 -12.33
C LYS A 254 31.40 -25.87 -12.77
N ASP A 255 31.93 -27.09 -12.70
CA ASP A 255 31.15 -28.30 -12.91
C ASP A 255 30.76 -28.92 -11.55
N ASN A 256 29.67 -28.41 -10.99
CA ASN A 256 29.10 -28.91 -9.72
C ASN A 256 28.01 -29.99 -9.93
N GLY A 257 27.67 -30.28 -11.18
CA GLY A 257 26.69 -31.31 -11.54
C GLY A 257 25.24 -30.99 -11.10
N LEU A 258 24.95 -29.73 -10.82
CA LEU A 258 23.63 -29.32 -10.33
C LEU A 258 22.74 -28.87 -11.50
N THR A 259 21.44 -29.03 -11.30
CA THR A 259 20.41 -28.46 -12.16
C THR A 259 19.42 -27.68 -11.34
N LEU A 260 18.81 -26.65 -11.92
CA LEU A 260 17.77 -25.87 -11.26
C LEU A 260 16.60 -26.79 -10.76
N ALA A 261 16.27 -27.82 -11.53
CA ALA A 261 15.23 -28.79 -11.14
C ALA A 261 15.57 -29.58 -9.88
N ALA A 262 16.87 -29.81 -9.61
CA ALA A 262 17.33 -30.52 -8.41
C ALA A 262 17.18 -29.69 -7.13
N LEU A 263 17.04 -28.36 -7.25
CA LEU A 263 16.82 -27.46 -6.12
C LEU A 263 15.34 -27.11 -5.91
N ARG A 264 14.43 -27.86 -6.50
CA ARG A 264 13.00 -27.69 -6.27
C ARG A 264 12.62 -28.34 -4.93
N SER A 265 11.97 -27.56 -4.06
CA SER A 265 11.34 -28.12 -2.86
C SER A 265 10.31 -29.19 -3.21
N THR A 266 10.26 -30.26 -2.44
CA THR A 266 9.33 -31.37 -2.55
C THR A 266 8.55 -31.53 -1.25
N GLU A 267 7.62 -32.49 -1.18
CA GLU A 267 6.91 -32.81 0.06
C GLU A 267 7.87 -33.32 1.16
N ASP A 268 8.97 -33.98 0.76
CA ASP A 268 9.94 -34.60 1.68
C ASP A 268 11.12 -33.66 2.02
N GLU A 269 11.41 -32.67 1.20
CA GLU A 269 12.55 -31.75 1.37
C GLU A 269 12.20 -30.32 0.99
N THR A 270 12.35 -29.40 1.93
CA THR A 270 12.26 -27.96 1.68
C THR A 270 13.66 -27.40 1.45
N ILE A 271 13.89 -26.79 0.27
CA ILE A 271 15.14 -26.09 -0.03
C ILE A 271 14.99 -24.65 0.49
N ALA A 272 15.79 -24.32 1.49
CA ALA A 272 15.80 -22.95 2.05
C ALA A 272 16.39 -21.94 1.05
N TYR A 273 16.06 -20.66 1.22
CA TYR A 273 16.60 -19.58 0.39
C TYR A 273 18.12 -19.44 0.51
N ASP A 274 18.66 -19.71 1.69
CA ASP A 274 20.08 -19.64 2.06
C ASP A 274 20.80 -21.02 2.02
N ASP A 275 20.24 -22.00 1.30
CA ASP A 275 20.87 -23.32 1.11
C ASP A 275 22.15 -23.17 0.25
N GLU A 276 23.26 -23.70 0.74
CA GLU A 276 24.57 -23.65 0.08
C GLU A 276 24.57 -24.15 -1.37
N ARG A 277 23.60 -24.98 -1.73
CA ARG A 277 23.45 -25.48 -3.11
C ARG A 277 23.10 -24.38 -4.11
N TRP A 278 22.50 -23.27 -3.66
CA TRP A 278 22.24 -22.12 -4.52
C TRP A 278 23.52 -21.44 -4.98
N ASP A 279 24.49 -21.26 -4.08
CA ASP A 279 25.80 -20.69 -4.44
C ASP A 279 26.55 -21.63 -5.40
N ALA A 280 26.52 -22.93 -5.13
CA ALA A 280 27.13 -23.92 -6.02
C ALA A 280 26.46 -23.98 -7.41
N LEU A 281 25.14 -23.73 -7.51
CA LEU A 281 24.43 -23.61 -8.78
C LEU A 281 24.84 -22.35 -9.53
N LEU A 282 24.96 -21.22 -8.83
CA LEU A 282 25.37 -19.94 -9.41
C LEU A 282 26.81 -19.99 -9.93
N ASP A 283 27.73 -20.60 -9.19
CA ASP A 283 29.11 -20.83 -9.61
C ASP A 283 29.22 -21.66 -10.90
N GLN A 284 28.23 -22.54 -11.16
CA GLN A 284 28.18 -23.36 -12.37
C GLN A 284 27.81 -22.55 -13.62
N MET A 285 27.10 -21.44 -13.46
CA MET A 285 26.75 -20.55 -14.57
C MET A 285 27.97 -19.81 -15.10
N THR A 286 28.04 -19.62 -16.42
CA THR A 286 29.06 -18.77 -17.01
C THR A 286 28.73 -17.28 -16.82
N PHE A 287 29.72 -16.40 -16.90
CA PHE A 287 29.48 -14.96 -16.86
C PHE A 287 28.51 -14.50 -17.95
N GLU A 288 28.63 -15.08 -19.16
CA GLU A 288 27.73 -14.76 -20.26
C GLU A 288 26.27 -15.15 -19.96
N GLU A 289 26.07 -16.34 -19.38
CA GLU A 289 24.72 -16.79 -18.96
C GLU A 289 24.13 -15.91 -17.89
N GLN A 290 24.90 -15.54 -16.87
CA GLN A 290 24.45 -14.61 -15.83
C GLN A 290 24.14 -13.22 -16.41
N SER A 291 25.02 -12.69 -17.23
CA SER A 291 24.82 -11.41 -17.92
C SER A 291 23.55 -11.42 -18.77
N ASN A 292 23.35 -12.45 -19.58
CA ASN A 292 22.15 -12.59 -20.41
C ASN A 292 20.89 -12.71 -19.58
N LEU A 293 20.92 -13.43 -18.47
CA LEU A 293 19.76 -13.57 -17.58
C LEU A 293 19.33 -12.22 -17.02
N LEU A 294 20.28 -11.33 -16.69
CA LEU A 294 20.01 -10.02 -16.11
C LEU A 294 19.68 -8.95 -17.18
N THR A 295 20.33 -8.99 -18.36
CA THR A 295 20.26 -7.88 -19.33
C THR A 295 19.31 -8.14 -20.49
N SER A 296 19.03 -9.39 -20.82
CA SER A 296 18.20 -9.76 -21.99
C SER A 296 16.78 -10.20 -21.63
N ALA A 297 16.41 -10.05 -20.36
CA ALA A 297 15.16 -10.59 -19.87
C ALA A 297 13.93 -9.81 -20.38
N GLN A 298 13.91 -8.51 -20.27
CA GLN A 298 12.71 -7.69 -20.57
C GLN A 298 11.42 -8.38 -20.10
N MET A 299 10.59 -8.83 -21.05
CA MET A 299 9.35 -9.61 -20.80
C MET A 299 9.56 -11.13 -20.88
N ASN A 300 10.79 -11.62 -20.85
CA ASN A 300 11.11 -13.03 -20.93
C ASN A 300 12.28 -13.34 -20.02
N THR A 301 12.49 -14.61 -19.68
CA THR A 301 13.74 -15.02 -19.03
C THR A 301 14.57 -15.89 -19.96
N ALA A 302 15.87 -15.60 -20.10
CA ALA A 302 16.77 -16.35 -20.93
C ALA A 302 16.92 -17.81 -20.45
N ALA A 303 17.18 -18.73 -21.38
CA ALA A 303 17.64 -20.07 -21.02
C ALA A 303 19.05 -20.00 -20.43
N VAL A 304 19.32 -20.85 -19.46
CA VAL A 304 20.64 -21.04 -18.84
C VAL A 304 21.00 -22.50 -18.97
N ALA A 305 21.82 -22.80 -19.97
CA ALA A 305 22.10 -24.18 -20.35
C ALA A 305 22.89 -24.97 -19.30
N SER A 306 23.84 -24.31 -18.64
CA SER A 306 24.71 -24.93 -17.63
C SER A 306 23.95 -25.50 -16.44
N VAL A 307 22.78 -24.93 -16.10
CA VAL A 307 21.93 -25.36 -14.96
C VAL A 307 20.59 -25.93 -15.41
N GLY A 308 20.39 -26.10 -16.71
CA GLY A 308 19.15 -26.67 -17.27
C GLY A 308 17.91 -25.81 -17.10
N LYS A 309 18.05 -24.48 -16.93
CA LYS A 309 16.92 -23.55 -16.88
C LYS A 309 16.39 -23.29 -18.29
N PRO A 310 15.11 -23.55 -18.59
CA PRO A 310 14.52 -23.18 -19.89
C PRO A 310 14.32 -21.67 -20.00
N ALA A 311 14.19 -21.18 -21.23
CA ALA A 311 13.63 -19.87 -21.48
C ALA A 311 12.15 -19.85 -21.12
N THR A 312 11.66 -18.74 -20.60
CA THR A 312 10.25 -18.50 -20.34
C THR A 312 9.79 -17.24 -21.07
N ALA A 313 8.54 -17.20 -21.46
CA ALA A 313 7.90 -15.98 -21.95
C ALA A 313 6.87 -15.53 -20.92
N GLU A 314 6.89 -14.26 -20.60
CA GLU A 314 5.97 -13.62 -19.68
C GLU A 314 5.09 -12.66 -20.48
N ASN A 315 3.82 -12.62 -20.15
CA ASN A 315 2.87 -11.73 -20.79
C ASN A 315 2.08 -11.00 -19.73
N ASP A 316 1.69 -9.77 -20.03
CA ASP A 316 0.72 -9.06 -19.22
C ASP A 316 -0.60 -9.83 -19.19
N GLY A 317 -1.26 -9.81 -18.06
CA GLY A 317 -2.44 -10.63 -17.87
C GLY A 317 -3.60 -10.09 -17.05
N PRO A 318 -3.74 -8.75 -16.80
CA PRO A 318 -4.80 -8.27 -15.92
C PRO A 318 -6.21 -8.52 -16.47
N THR A 319 -6.37 -8.60 -17.78
CA THR A 319 -7.67 -8.87 -18.44
C THR A 319 -7.70 -10.18 -19.23
N GLY A 320 -6.78 -11.09 -18.98
CA GLY A 320 -6.50 -12.30 -19.74
C GLY A 320 -5.09 -12.26 -20.29
N VAL A 321 -4.58 -13.37 -20.82
CA VAL A 321 -3.22 -13.41 -21.34
C VAL A 321 -3.10 -12.46 -22.53
N ALA A 322 -2.27 -11.42 -22.39
CA ALA A 322 -2.06 -10.42 -23.43
C ALA A 322 -1.49 -11.06 -24.71
N ASN A 323 -1.79 -10.46 -25.87
CA ASN A 323 -1.35 -10.91 -27.18
C ASN A 323 -1.86 -12.29 -27.59
N THR A 324 -2.84 -12.85 -26.90
CA THR A 324 -3.53 -14.05 -27.35
C THR A 324 -4.87 -13.69 -27.99
N THR A 325 -5.20 -14.37 -29.07
CA THR A 325 -6.51 -14.23 -29.74
C THR A 325 -7.53 -15.23 -29.24
N THR A 326 -7.12 -16.11 -28.34
CA THR A 326 -7.91 -17.21 -27.78
C THR A 326 -7.75 -17.23 -26.27
N GLY A 327 -8.85 -17.28 -25.57
CA GLY A 327 -8.88 -17.34 -24.12
C GLY A 327 -10.06 -16.56 -23.54
N THR A 328 -10.24 -16.67 -22.24
CA THR A 328 -11.26 -15.91 -21.51
C THR A 328 -10.73 -14.50 -21.25
N SER A 329 -11.51 -13.50 -21.66
CA SER A 329 -11.28 -12.13 -21.22
C SER A 329 -11.86 -11.95 -19.83
N LEU A 330 -11.07 -11.40 -18.93
CA LEU A 330 -11.42 -11.15 -17.52
C LEU A 330 -11.48 -9.64 -17.28
N PRO A 331 -12.23 -9.17 -16.29
CA PRO A 331 -12.09 -7.80 -15.80
C PRO A 331 -10.66 -7.53 -15.31
N SER A 332 -10.22 -6.28 -15.36
CA SER A 332 -8.92 -5.90 -14.78
C SER A 332 -8.90 -6.09 -13.27
N GLU A 333 -7.70 -6.19 -12.69
CA GLU A 333 -7.50 -6.37 -11.24
C GLU A 333 -8.22 -5.32 -10.40
N GLY A 334 -8.21 -4.05 -10.84
CA GLY A 334 -8.96 -2.98 -10.17
C GLY A 334 -10.47 -3.23 -10.14
N ILE A 335 -11.05 -3.79 -11.21
CA ILE A 335 -12.47 -4.17 -11.24
C ILE A 335 -12.73 -5.39 -10.35
N TRP A 336 -11.80 -6.36 -10.31
CA TRP A 336 -11.89 -7.48 -9.39
C TRP A 336 -11.83 -7.01 -7.94
N ALA A 337 -10.86 -6.16 -7.61
CA ALA A 337 -10.68 -5.62 -6.26
C ALA A 337 -11.92 -4.84 -5.78
N SER A 338 -12.57 -4.08 -6.66
CA SER A 338 -13.77 -3.31 -6.32
C SER A 338 -15.00 -4.18 -5.98
N THR A 339 -14.94 -5.48 -6.17
CA THR A 339 -16.00 -6.41 -5.70
C THR A 339 -15.85 -6.77 -4.22
N TYR A 340 -14.70 -6.51 -3.62
CA TYR A 340 -14.34 -6.97 -2.27
C TYR A 340 -14.57 -8.47 -2.05
N ASN A 341 -14.50 -9.27 -3.10
CA ASN A 341 -14.67 -10.71 -3.03
C ASN A 341 -13.31 -11.39 -2.86
N THR A 342 -13.14 -12.14 -1.77
CA THR A 342 -11.89 -12.83 -1.41
C THR A 342 -11.88 -14.30 -1.81
N GLU A 343 -12.98 -14.81 -2.41
CA GLU A 343 -13.15 -16.22 -2.83
C GLU A 343 -12.88 -16.42 -4.32
#